data_8f64abe693f6a9872a67c297b2bf5a59
#
_entry.id   8f64abe693f6a9872a67c297b2bf5a59
#
_cell.length_a   1.000
_cell.length_b   1.000
_cell.length_c   1.000
_cell.angle_alpha   90.00
_cell.angle_beta   90.00
_cell.angle_gamma   90.00
#
_symmetry.space_group_name_H-M   'P 1'
#
loop_
_entity.id
_entity.type
_entity.pdbx_description
1 polymer ?
#
loop_
_entity_poly.entity_id
_entity_poly.type
_entity_poly.pdbx_seq_one_letter_code
_entity_poly.pdbx_strand_id
1 'polypeptide(L)'
;MKKFFTVLVSCLVACVSLMSQAEIISQEVAVATAESILMNDPEWQGAGEVTVDLVEHDGVPAYYIIEYSEGGWAIISAQSSSEPLIGYNHTGEYVAPEPMQYVLNMNAKRIVREAALSTESHVAWSEDMRRMPAADIESTPDVAPLITINLNQGDPYNRECPTIDGQRALVGCVAVGMAQAMMVARFPLRPNGKHSYSSQNAGFISINYDEEKDYDWDAMYASEETGNYDEIARLVYHCGVSVNMEYGIDGSGAITPLVAEALPRNFGYDETLVRYIDKPATDNAWLEILLDELILGRVIVYRGQSEDSGHCWNLDGWKQSTKTVHVNWGWGGYGNGYYKINAMEDKYQGMSFPYDNGAILGVGAPTTAPYGINLSTTKFVLGTEAGVALADVVVACEDEEAEFVYELFGPKNLSGKYSTSPYEVVDGKLVSTKTIADSNAFKFLIIKVTNANTGESYERQFTIQIVADGAVESVMSNAMRVYPSVAADVVTIEVPVVGGSYAIYSVAGAQVQAGELDAYKNDVNVSTLAAGTYILQYVHNDGVGVKTFIKK
;
A
#
# COMPACT_ATOMS: atom_id res chain seq x y z
N MET A 1 -31.95 -17.37 -37.82
CA MET A 1 -31.63 -16.01 -38.23
C MET A 1 -30.93 -15.37 -37.04
N LYS A 2 -29.61 -15.45 -37.03
CA LYS A 2 -28.77 -14.83 -35.99
C LYS A 2 -28.67 -13.35 -36.35
N LYS A 3 -29.22 -12.46 -35.56
CA LYS A 3 -28.96 -11.04 -35.63
C LYS A 3 -27.68 -10.74 -34.88
N PHE A 4 -26.63 -10.46 -35.61
CA PHE A 4 -25.42 -9.83 -35.10
C PHE A 4 -25.80 -8.41 -34.64
N PHE A 5 -25.67 -8.15 -33.34
CA PHE A 5 -25.63 -6.81 -32.80
C PHE A 5 -24.15 -6.37 -32.78
N THR A 6 -23.72 -5.79 -33.87
CA THR A 6 -22.47 -5.01 -33.91
C THR A 6 -22.85 -3.66 -33.32
N VAL A 7 -22.57 -3.43 -32.04
CA VAL A 7 -22.70 -2.12 -31.41
C VAL A 7 -21.59 -1.25 -31.97
N LEU A 8 -21.99 -0.22 -32.69
CA LEU A 8 -21.14 0.81 -33.24
C LEU A 8 -20.53 1.63 -32.06
N VAL A 9 -19.31 1.31 -31.67
CA VAL A 9 -18.53 1.99 -30.61
C VAL A 9 -18.13 3.43 -31.00
N SER A 10 -18.40 3.86 -32.23
CA SER A 10 -17.87 5.11 -32.80
C SER A 10 -18.66 6.39 -32.49
N CYS A 11 -19.74 6.36 -31.72
CA CYS A 11 -20.55 7.59 -31.46
C CYS A 11 -20.63 8.04 -29.97
N LEU A 12 -20.04 7.32 -29.01
CA LEU A 12 -20.11 7.72 -27.59
C LEU A 12 -18.92 8.58 -27.11
N VAL A 13 -17.87 8.72 -27.91
CA VAL A 13 -16.67 9.50 -27.53
C VAL A 13 -16.92 11.01 -27.41
N ALA A 14 -18.01 11.53 -27.98
CA ALA A 14 -18.27 12.96 -28.02
C ALA A 14 -19.06 13.52 -26.80
N CYS A 15 -19.58 12.66 -25.92
CA CYS A 15 -20.44 13.14 -24.80
C CYS A 15 -19.75 13.31 -23.45
N VAL A 16 -18.50 12.85 -23.28
CA VAL A 16 -17.80 12.88 -21.98
C VAL A 16 -17.05 14.20 -21.71
N SER A 17 -16.87 15.04 -22.73
CA SER A 17 -16.09 16.29 -22.62
C SER A 17 -16.86 17.49 -22.03
N LEU A 18 -18.08 17.32 -21.51
CA LEU A 18 -18.90 18.40 -20.95
C LEU A 18 -19.41 18.18 -19.52
N MET A 19 -18.94 17.15 -18.81
CA MET A 19 -19.38 16.92 -17.44
C MET A 19 -18.65 17.86 -16.46
N SER A 20 -19.20 19.06 -16.25
CA SER A 20 -18.76 20.00 -15.22
C SER A 20 -19.62 19.97 -13.96
N GLN A 21 -20.77 19.29 -13.99
CA GLN A 21 -21.69 19.14 -12.85
C GLN A 21 -21.82 17.68 -12.47
N ALA A 22 -21.98 17.40 -11.17
CA ALA A 22 -22.20 16.04 -10.69
C ALA A 22 -23.52 15.48 -11.22
N GLU A 23 -23.48 14.29 -11.81
CA GLU A 23 -24.60 13.63 -12.47
C GLU A 23 -24.68 12.16 -12.07
N ILE A 24 -25.89 11.59 -12.17
CA ILE A 24 -26.08 10.14 -12.08
C ILE A 24 -25.54 9.52 -13.37
N ILE A 25 -24.64 8.57 -13.23
CA ILE A 25 -24.04 7.82 -14.33
C ILE A 25 -25.04 6.77 -14.85
N SER A 26 -25.26 6.72 -16.16
CA SER A 26 -26.08 5.65 -16.74
C SER A 26 -25.36 4.31 -16.79
N GLN A 27 -26.11 3.21 -16.88
CA GLN A 27 -25.56 1.86 -16.97
C GLN A 27 -24.57 1.73 -18.17
N GLU A 28 -24.92 2.29 -19.32
CA GLU A 28 -24.08 2.24 -20.53
C GLU A 28 -22.75 2.98 -20.32
N VAL A 29 -22.79 4.13 -19.65
CA VAL A 29 -21.59 4.91 -19.30
C VAL A 29 -20.74 4.15 -18.28
N ALA A 30 -21.35 3.49 -17.31
CA ALA A 30 -20.64 2.70 -16.32
C ALA A 30 -19.87 1.52 -16.98
N VAL A 31 -20.53 0.77 -17.87
CA VAL A 31 -19.90 -0.33 -18.64
C VAL A 31 -18.75 0.20 -19.49
N ALA A 32 -18.99 1.25 -20.29
CA ALA A 32 -17.93 1.83 -21.13
C ALA A 32 -16.76 2.36 -20.31
N THR A 33 -17.03 2.89 -19.12
CA THR A 33 -15.99 3.36 -18.20
C THR A 33 -15.18 2.20 -17.63
N ALA A 34 -15.83 1.13 -17.18
CA ALA A 34 -15.16 -0.09 -16.74
C ALA A 34 -14.22 -0.64 -17.82
N GLU A 35 -14.72 -0.82 -19.04
CA GLU A 35 -13.93 -1.30 -20.17
C GLU A 35 -12.74 -0.37 -20.47
N SER A 36 -12.96 0.95 -20.49
CA SER A 36 -11.89 1.92 -20.74
C SER A 36 -10.78 1.89 -19.69
N ILE A 37 -11.12 1.71 -18.41
CA ILE A 37 -10.15 1.61 -17.32
C ILE A 37 -9.41 0.28 -17.38
N LEU A 38 -10.15 -0.83 -17.54
CA LEU A 38 -9.62 -2.18 -17.48
C LEU A 38 -8.80 -2.55 -18.73
N MET A 39 -9.04 -1.90 -19.89
CA MET A 39 -8.18 -2.06 -21.08
C MET A 39 -6.70 -1.72 -20.84
N ASN A 40 -6.40 -0.99 -19.77
CA ASN A 40 -5.02 -0.72 -19.37
C ASN A 40 -4.40 -1.87 -18.53
N ASP A 41 -5.18 -2.83 -18.08
CA ASP A 41 -4.70 -4.04 -17.43
C ASP A 41 -4.48 -5.15 -18.48
N PRO A 42 -3.24 -5.60 -18.72
CA PRO A 42 -2.94 -6.60 -19.75
C PRO A 42 -3.53 -7.99 -19.45
N GLU A 43 -3.95 -8.23 -18.22
CA GLU A 43 -4.58 -9.48 -17.80
C GLU A 43 -6.10 -9.46 -18.02
N TRP A 44 -6.69 -8.27 -18.24
CA TRP A 44 -8.10 -8.13 -18.50
C TRP A 44 -8.46 -8.63 -19.90
N GLN A 45 -9.31 -9.61 -19.96
CA GLN A 45 -9.72 -10.21 -21.24
C GLN A 45 -11.14 -9.81 -21.66
N GLY A 46 -11.92 -9.25 -20.75
CA GLY A 46 -13.23 -8.63 -20.91
C GLY A 46 -14.11 -9.30 -21.96
N ALA A 47 -14.60 -10.50 -21.68
CA ALA A 47 -15.25 -11.31 -22.71
C ALA A 47 -16.68 -11.70 -22.31
N GLY A 48 -17.54 -11.84 -23.29
CA GLY A 48 -18.87 -12.41 -23.14
C GLY A 48 -20.00 -11.40 -23.02
N GLU A 49 -21.16 -11.90 -22.57
CA GLU A 49 -22.33 -11.08 -22.25
C GLU A 49 -22.11 -10.34 -20.93
N VAL A 50 -22.57 -9.11 -20.86
CA VAL A 50 -22.44 -8.26 -19.66
C VAL A 50 -23.75 -8.25 -18.91
N THR A 51 -23.70 -8.54 -17.62
CA THR A 51 -24.81 -8.36 -16.66
C THR A 51 -24.48 -7.17 -15.79
N VAL A 52 -25.48 -6.32 -15.48
CA VAL A 52 -25.28 -5.13 -14.68
C VAL A 52 -26.36 -5.03 -13.61
N ASP A 53 -25.95 -4.97 -12.36
CA ASP A 53 -26.81 -4.75 -11.22
C ASP A 53 -26.54 -3.36 -10.62
N LEU A 54 -27.60 -2.59 -10.36
CA LEU A 54 -27.52 -1.30 -9.69
C LEU A 54 -27.73 -1.49 -8.18
N VAL A 55 -26.78 -0.98 -7.40
CA VAL A 55 -26.89 -0.91 -5.94
C VAL A 55 -27.25 0.52 -5.53
N GLU A 56 -28.30 0.64 -4.74
CA GLU A 56 -28.80 1.91 -4.19
C GLU A 56 -28.59 1.97 -2.67
N HIS A 57 -28.40 3.17 -2.15
CA HIS A 57 -28.42 3.47 -0.73
C HIS A 57 -29.45 4.58 -0.47
N ASP A 58 -30.42 4.33 0.42
CA ASP A 58 -31.55 5.23 0.71
C ASP A 58 -32.32 5.66 -0.54
N GLY A 59 -32.43 4.77 -1.54
CA GLY A 59 -33.11 5.03 -2.82
C GLY A 59 -32.34 5.92 -3.79
N VAL A 60 -31.04 6.14 -3.54
CA VAL A 60 -30.13 6.87 -4.43
C VAL A 60 -29.13 5.89 -5.05
N PRO A 61 -28.94 5.90 -6.39
CA PRO A 61 -27.92 5.10 -7.06
C PRO A 61 -26.53 5.32 -6.46
N ALA A 62 -25.88 4.25 -6.01
CA ALA A 62 -24.55 4.30 -5.41
C ALA A 62 -23.48 3.78 -6.37
N TYR A 63 -23.62 2.55 -6.84
CA TYR A 63 -22.69 1.94 -7.77
C TYR A 63 -23.34 0.83 -8.60
N TYR A 64 -22.68 0.47 -9.69
CA TYR A 64 -23.01 -0.67 -10.54
C TYR A 64 -22.04 -1.82 -10.28
N ILE A 65 -22.58 -3.05 -10.23
CA ILE A 65 -21.82 -4.30 -10.32
C ILE A 65 -21.97 -4.77 -11.77
N ILE A 66 -20.84 -4.95 -12.44
CA ILE A 66 -20.75 -5.33 -13.85
C ILE A 66 -20.05 -6.68 -13.91
N GLU A 67 -20.76 -7.72 -14.39
CA GLU A 67 -20.22 -9.08 -14.51
C GLU A 67 -20.11 -9.48 -15.97
N TYR A 68 -19.06 -10.22 -16.30
CA TYR A 68 -18.78 -10.73 -17.65
C TYR A 68 -18.96 -12.25 -17.68
N SER A 69 -19.75 -12.77 -18.62
CA SER A 69 -20.14 -14.18 -18.66
C SER A 69 -19.00 -15.17 -18.86
N GLU A 70 -17.87 -14.74 -19.36
CA GLU A 70 -16.64 -15.55 -19.50
C GLU A 70 -15.70 -15.40 -18.29
N GLY A 71 -16.15 -14.68 -17.26
CA GLY A 71 -15.44 -14.42 -16.01
C GLY A 71 -14.93 -12.99 -15.91
N GLY A 72 -14.75 -12.55 -14.67
CA GLY A 72 -14.37 -11.19 -14.33
C GLY A 72 -15.57 -10.29 -14.01
N TRP A 73 -15.31 -9.27 -13.21
CA TRP A 73 -16.32 -8.29 -12.78
C TRP A 73 -15.67 -6.94 -12.45
N ALA A 74 -16.47 -5.88 -12.47
CA ALA A 74 -16.07 -4.54 -12.05
C ALA A 74 -17.16 -3.87 -11.23
N ILE A 75 -16.77 -2.97 -10.33
CA ILE A 75 -17.67 -2.14 -9.53
C ILE A 75 -17.37 -0.69 -9.86
N ILE A 76 -18.36 0.01 -10.43
CA ILE A 76 -18.23 1.39 -10.94
C ILE A 76 -19.23 2.28 -10.21
N SER A 77 -18.80 3.46 -9.74
CA SER A 77 -19.66 4.45 -9.13
C SER A 77 -20.83 4.84 -10.05
N ALA A 78 -22.03 4.94 -9.47
CA ALA A 78 -23.21 5.48 -10.17
C ALA A 78 -23.32 7.01 -10.05
N GLN A 79 -22.35 7.67 -9.40
CA GLN A 79 -22.33 9.12 -9.20
C GLN A 79 -21.02 9.70 -9.75
N SER A 80 -21.12 10.72 -10.60
CA SER A 80 -19.92 11.35 -11.18
C SER A 80 -19.12 12.17 -10.17
N SER A 81 -19.68 12.49 -9.01
CA SER A 81 -18.96 13.16 -7.90
C SER A 81 -17.92 12.28 -7.21
N SER A 82 -18.00 10.98 -7.38
CA SER A 82 -17.06 10.01 -6.80
C SER A 82 -16.11 9.44 -7.85
N GLU A 83 -14.99 8.87 -7.42
CA GLU A 83 -14.07 8.17 -8.32
C GLU A 83 -14.77 7.03 -9.05
N PRO A 84 -14.53 6.84 -10.38
CA PRO A 84 -15.25 5.85 -11.17
C PRO A 84 -15.09 4.41 -10.68
N LEU A 85 -13.84 3.95 -10.57
CA LEU A 85 -13.52 2.56 -10.22
C LEU A 85 -13.49 2.38 -8.70
N ILE A 86 -14.24 1.39 -8.21
CA ILE A 86 -14.21 0.95 -6.81
C ILE A 86 -13.33 -0.29 -6.68
N GLY A 87 -13.57 -1.29 -7.52
CA GLY A 87 -12.81 -2.54 -7.54
C GLY A 87 -13.15 -3.39 -8.73
N TYR A 88 -12.33 -4.41 -9.00
CA TYR A 88 -12.53 -5.39 -10.07
C TYR A 88 -11.76 -6.67 -9.81
N ASN A 89 -12.13 -7.72 -10.53
CA ASN A 89 -11.28 -8.88 -10.75
C ASN A 89 -11.36 -9.27 -12.23
N HIS A 90 -10.25 -9.68 -12.81
CA HIS A 90 -10.18 -10.08 -14.21
C HIS A 90 -10.60 -11.53 -14.45
N THR A 91 -10.90 -12.30 -13.42
CA THR A 91 -11.38 -13.68 -13.48
C THR A 91 -12.46 -13.96 -12.45
N GLY A 92 -13.17 -15.08 -12.60
CA GLY A 92 -14.14 -15.56 -11.62
C GLY A 92 -15.49 -14.85 -11.65
N GLU A 93 -16.40 -15.33 -10.83
CA GLU A 93 -17.74 -14.77 -10.62
C GLU A 93 -17.70 -13.73 -9.48
N TYR A 94 -18.60 -12.76 -9.53
CA TYR A 94 -18.79 -11.82 -8.44
C TYR A 94 -19.49 -12.51 -7.26
N VAL A 95 -18.76 -12.63 -6.15
CA VAL A 95 -19.31 -13.08 -4.87
C VAL A 95 -18.78 -12.17 -3.79
N ALA A 96 -19.65 -11.48 -3.09
CA ALA A 96 -19.26 -10.57 -2.01
C ALA A 96 -19.36 -11.28 -0.65
N PRO A 97 -18.23 -11.72 -0.05
CA PRO A 97 -18.21 -12.22 1.32
C PRO A 97 -18.48 -11.11 2.33
N GLU A 98 -18.74 -11.46 3.59
CA GLU A 98 -19.14 -10.51 4.62
C GLU A 98 -18.22 -9.30 4.76
N PRO A 99 -16.87 -9.43 4.80
CA PRO A 99 -15.98 -8.27 4.87
C PRO A 99 -16.09 -7.36 3.62
N MET A 100 -16.23 -7.96 2.44
CA MET A 100 -16.43 -7.22 1.20
C MET A 100 -17.78 -6.50 1.20
N GLN A 101 -18.87 -7.16 1.61
CA GLN A 101 -20.20 -6.54 1.74
C GLN A 101 -20.15 -5.34 2.67
N TYR A 102 -19.43 -5.47 3.79
CA TYR A 102 -19.22 -4.39 4.74
C TYR A 102 -18.55 -3.18 4.07
N VAL A 103 -17.42 -3.39 3.38
CA VAL A 103 -16.69 -2.36 2.65
C VAL A 103 -17.56 -1.72 1.56
N LEU A 104 -18.31 -2.52 0.80
CA LEU A 104 -19.20 -2.03 -0.26
C LEU A 104 -20.37 -1.23 0.28
N ASN A 105 -20.95 -1.60 1.43
CA ASN A 105 -21.99 -0.82 2.10
C ASN A 105 -21.46 0.55 2.56
N MET A 106 -20.22 0.61 3.05
CA MET A 106 -19.58 1.89 3.37
C MET A 106 -19.35 2.74 2.13
N ASN A 107 -18.92 2.15 1.02
CA ASN A 107 -18.80 2.84 -0.25
C ASN A 107 -20.12 3.40 -0.74
N ALA A 108 -21.21 2.64 -0.65
CA ALA A 108 -22.55 3.11 -1.02
C ALA A 108 -22.92 4.38 -0.24
N LYS A 109 -22.76 4.36 1.09
CA LYS A 109 -22.99 5.52 1.96
C LYS A 109 -22.13 6.72 1.57
N ARG A 110 -20.83 6.51 1.35
CA ARG A 110 -19.87 7.54 0.95
C ARG A 110 -20.25 8.19 -0.38
N ILE A 111 -20.50 7.38 -1.42
CA ILE A 111 -20.83 7.83 -2.77
C ILE A 111 -22.11 8.68 -2.78
N VAL A 112 -23.17 8.19 -2.15
CA VAL A 112 -24.46 8.91 -2.06
C VAL A 112 -24.30 10.23 -1.33
N ARG A 113 -23.47 10.28 -0.31
CA ARG A 113 -23.20 11.49 0.42
C ARG A 113 -22.31 12.47 -0.37
N GLU A 114 -21.26 12.00 -1.05
CA GLU A 114 -20.45 12.84 -1.94
C GLU A 114 -21.34 13.48 -3.01
N ALA A 115 -22.29 12.73 -3.57
CA ALA A 115 -23.27 13.24 -4.51
C ALA A 115 -24.19 14.33 -3.92
N ALA A 116 -24.55 14.23 -2.64
CA ALA A 116 -25.35 15.24 -1.96
C ALA A 116 -24.58 16.53 -1.63
N LEU A 117 -23.26 16.46 -1.52
CA LEU A 117 -22.39 17.57 -1.10
C LEU A 117 -21.62 18.23 -2.25
N SER A 118 -21.37 17.52 -3.34
CA SER A 118 -20.61 17.99 -4.49
C SER A 118 -21.51 18.33 -5.67
N THR A 119 -21.24 19.45 -6.31
CA THR A 119 -21.86 19.85 -7.58
C THR A 119 -20.91 19.61 -8.77
N GLU A 120 -19.72 19.08 -8.52
CA GLU A 120 -18.68 18.87 -9.53
C GLU A 120 -18.40 17.37 -9.71
N SER A 121 -18.11 16.97 -10.95
CA SER A 121 -17.66 15.62 -11.25
C SER A 121 -16.24 15.41 -10.79
N HIS A 122 -15.95 14.20 -10.28
CA HIS A 122 -14.60 13.80 -9.93
C HIS A 122 -13.70 13.78 -11.18
N VAL A 123 -12.48 14.28 -11.06
CA VAL A 123 -11.56 14.47 -12.20
C VAL A 123 -11.26 13.18 -12.97
N ALA A 124 -11.29 12.03 -12.30
CA ALA A 124 -11.05 10.73 -12.94
C ALA A 124 -12.13 10.30 -13.95
N TRP A 125 -13.26 11.01 -14.06
CA TRP A 125 -14.25 10.79 -15.11
C TRP A 125 -13.81 11.39 -16.47
N SER A 126 -12.83 12.31 -16.50
CA SER A 126 -12.28 12.83 -17.75
C SER A 126 -11.36 11.80 -18.42
N GLU A 127 -11.40 11.71 -19.76
CA GLU A 127 -10.54 10.79 -20.52
C GLU A 127 -9.05 11.07 -20.31
N ASP A 128 -8.69 12.36 -20.19
CA ASP A 128 -7.30 12.78 -20.00
C ASP A 128 -6.75 12.28 -18.66
N MET A 129 -7.55 12.37 -17.58
CA MET A 129 -7.13 11.93 -16.25
C MET A 129 -7.15 10.40 -16.07
N ARG A 130 -8.03 9.70 -16.79
CA ARG A 130 -8.00 8.21 -16.80
C ARG A 130 -6.72 7.65 -17.42
N ARG A 131 -6.06 8.43 -18.31
CA ARG A 131 -4.82 8.07 -18.99
C ARG A 131 -3.57 8.67 -18.33
N MET A 132 -3.73 9.61 -17.41
CA MET A 132 -2.58 10.21 -16.72
C MET A 132 -2.15 9.32 -15.54
N PRO A 133 -0.88 8.91 -15.50
CA PRO A 133 -0.31 8.28 -14.32
C PRO A 133 -0.32 9.27 -13.13
N ALA A 134 -0.43 8.79 -11.89
CA ALA A 134 -0.18 9.65 -10.73
C ALA A 134 1.30 9.96 -10.64
N ALA A 135 1.64 11.23 -10.45
CA ALA A 135 3.01 11.73 -10.58
C ALA A 135 4.03 11.11 -9.61
N ASP A 136 3.58 10.56 -8.48
CA ASP A 136 4.45 10.09 -7.41
C ASP A 136 4.53 8.54 -7.28
N ILE A 137 3.66 7.80 -7.99
CA ILE A 137 3.61 6.32 -7.95
C ILE A 137 3.96 5.71 -9.32
N GLU A 138 4.38 6.53 -10.27
CA GLU A 138 4.59 6.18 -11.68
C GLU A 138 5.64 5.10 -11.95
N SER A 139 6.51 4.80 -10.99
CA SER A 139 7.61 3.86 -11.17
C SER A 139 7.46 2.55 -10.39
N THR A 140 6.37 2.37 -9.65
CA THR A 140 6.16 1.16 -8.86
C THR A 140 5.75 0.00 -9.76
N PRO A 141 6.51 -1.10 -9.81
CA PRO A 141 6.14 -2.25 -10.64
C PRO A 141 4.86 -2.91 -10.12
N ASP A 142 4.16 -3.63 -11.01
CA ASP A 142 3.09 -4.52 -10.59
C ASP A 142 3.61 -5.58 -9.61
N VAL A 143 2.81 -5.88 -8.59
CA VAL A 143 3.03 -6.99 -7.67
C VAL A 143 1.88 -7.96 -7.84
N ALA A 144 2.17 -9.14 -8.37
CA ALA A 144 1.17 -10.21 -8.48
C ALA A 144 0.69 -10.62 -7.08
N PRO A 145 -0.55 -11.13 -6.95
CA PRO A 145 -1.04 -11.63 -5.66
C PRO A 145 -0.08 -12.65 -5.05
N LEU A 146 0.36 -12.39 -3.81
CA LEU A 146 1.35 -13.20 -3.11
C LEU A 146 0.72 -14.44 -2.47
N ILE A 147 -0.55 -14.37 -2.06
CA ILE A 147 -1.29 -15.46 -1.43
C ILE A 147 -1.81 -16.40 -2.51
N THR A 148 -1.34 -17.63 -2.51
CA THR A 148 -1.74 -18.67 -3.49
C THR A 148 -2.71 -19.69 -2.92
N ILE A 149 -2.79 -19.83 -1.59
CA ILE A 149 -3.75 -20.70 -0.90
C ILE A 149 -4.76 -19.83 -0.14
N ASN A 150 -6.00 -19.89 -0.58
CA ASN A 150 -7.07 -19.08 -0.01
C ASN A 150 -7.69 -19.74 1.22
N LEU A 151 -7.41 -19.23 2.41
CA LEU A 151 -7.98 -19.75 3.65
C LEU A 151 -9.42 -19.27 3.87
N ASN A 152 -10.14 -20.01 4.73
CA ASN A 152 -11.49 -19.68 5.21
C ASN A 152 -11.56 -19.89 6.72
N GLN A 153 -12.68 -19.55 7.35
CA GLN A 153 -12.84 -19.61 8.81
C GLN A 153 -13.48 -20.91 9.32
N GLY A 154 -14.16 -21.67 8.47
CA GLY A 154 -14.83 -22.93 8.79
C GLY A 154 -13.97 -24.18 8.51
N ASP A 155 -14.62 -25.35 8.45
CA ASP A 155 -13.95 -26.61 8.05
C ASP A 155 -13.37 -26.49 6.63
N PRO A 156 -12.14 -26.94 6.38
CA PRO A 156 -11.25 -27.74 7.22
C PRO A 156 -10.31 -26.95 8.14
N TYR A 157 -10.31 -25.62 8.08
CA TYR A 157 -9.31 -24.75 8.72
C TYR A 157 -9.49 -24.65 10.25
N ASN A 158 -10.72 -24.83 10.76
CA ASN A 158 -11.05 -24.70 12.18
C ASN A 158 -10.92 -26.00 12.98
N ARG A 159 -10.32 -27.07 12.45
CA ARG A 159 -10.27 -28.41 13.10
C ARG A 159 -9.66 -28.39 14.49
N GLU A 160 -8.69 -27.52 14.76
CA GLU A 160 -8.02 -27.37 16.05
C GLU A 160 -8.72 -26.35 16.97
N CYS A 161 -9.68 -25.57 16.48
CA CYS A 161 -10.40 -24.60 17.29
C CYS A 161 -11.25 -25.25 18.38
N PRO A 162 -11.56 -24.55 19.49
CA PRO A 162 -12.39 -25.08 20.57
C PRO A 162 -13.77 -25.53 20.09
N THR A 163 -14.34 -26.50 20.82
CA THR A 163 -15.75 -26.90 20.64
C THR A 163 -16.59 -26.20 21.70
N ILE A 164 -17.63 -25.49 21.29
CA ILE A 164 -18.57 -24.77 22.12
C ILE A 164 -19.96 -25.36 21.88
N ASP A 165 -20.65 -25.81 22.90
CA ASP A 165 -21.97 -26.45 22.83
C ASP A 165 -22.06 -27.58 21.77
N GLY A 166 -20.96 -28.33 21.60
CA GLY A 166 -20.88 -29.45 20.66
C GLY A 166 -20.58 -29.03 19.21
N GLN A 167 -20.39 -27.77 18.90
CA GLN A 167 -20.03 -27.25 17.58
C GLN A 167 -18.62 -26.68 17.60
N ARG A 168 -17.90 -26.85 16.48
CA ARG A 168 -16.56 -26.30 16.31
C ARG A 168 -16.66 -24.78 16.09
N ALA A 169 -15.91 -23.99 16.85
CA ALA A 169 -15.82 -22.55 16.68
C ALA A 169 -15.15 -22.20 15.33
N LEU A 170 -15.45 -21.02 14.79
CA LEU A 170 -14.77 -20.48 13.63
C LEU A 170 -13.35 -20.03 13.99
N VAL A 171 -12.47 -19.96 12.97
CA VAL A 171 -11.07 -19.52 13.14
C VAL A 171 -10.97 -18.06 13.57
N GLY A 172 -11.77 -17.17 12.95
CA GLY A 172 -11.68 -15.71 13.11
C GLY A 172 -10.78 -15.03 12.07
N CYS A 173 -11.24 -13.91 11.55
CA CYS A 173 -10.59 -13.19 10.44
C CYS A 173 -9.15 -12.75 10.75
N VAL A 174 -8.86 -12.36 11.99
CA VAL A 174 -7.51 -11.94 12.41
C VAL A 174 -6.51 -13.10 12.34
N ALA A 175 -6.92 -14.31 12.77
CA ALA A 175 -6.07 -15.49 12.70
C ALA A 175 -5.86 -15.95 11.25
N VAL A 176 -6.88 -15.85 10.40
CA VAL A 176 -6.77 -16.13 8.96
C VAL A 176 -5.79 -15.17 8.30
N GLY A 177 -5.96 -13.85 8.51
CA GLY A 177 -5.09 -12.84 7.92
C GLY A 177 -3.62 -13.00 8.36
N MET A 178 -3.40 -13.25 9.66
CA MET A 178 -2.07 -13.51 10.21
C MET A 178 -1.45 -14.78 9.60
N ALA A 179 -2.19 -15.89 9.57
CA ALA A 179 -1.70 -17.16 9.04
C ALA A 179 -1.35 -17.07 7.54
N GLN A 180 -2.18 -16.42 6.71
CA GLN A 180 -1.88 -16.22 5.29
C GLN A 180 -0.58 -15.44 5.08
N ALA A 181 -0.35 -14.38 5.88
CA ALA A 181 0.90 -13.62 5.81
C ALA A 181 2.11 -14.47 6.23
N MET A 182 1.98 -15.28 7.29
CA MET A 182 3.03 -16.22 7.74
C MET A 182 3.29 -17.31 6.70
N MET A 183 2.26 -17.82 6.01
CA MET A 183 2.41 -18.81 4.94
C MET A 183 3.24 -18.24 3.77
N VAL A 184 2.97 -17.00 3.33
CA VAL A 184 3.76 -16.36 2.27
C VAL A 184 5.23 -16.19 2.70
N ALA A 185 5.46 -15.77 3.94
CA ALA A 185 6.80 -15.65 4.52
C ALA A 185 7.50 -17.01 4.74
N ARG A 186 6.74 -18.13 4.83
CA ARG A 186 7.22 -19.47 5.24
C ARG A 186 8.06 -19.42 6.52
N PHE A 187 7.66 -18.58 7.46
CA PHE A 187 8.39 -18.34 8.70
C PHE A 187 7.40 -18.26 9.90
N PRO A 188 7.81 -18.71 11.09
CA PRO A 188 9.08 -19.35 11.44
C PRO A 188 9.11 -20.85 11.09
N LEU A 189 10.27 -21.48 11.26
CA LEU A 189 10.33 -22.94 11.23
C LEU A 189 9.55 -23.55 12.39
N ARG A 190 9.62 -22.93 13.59
CA ARG A 190 8.94 -23.41 14.81
C ARG A 190 8.45 -22.22 15.63
N PRO A 191 7.22 -22.28 16.20
CA PRO A 191 6.77 -21.28 17.17
C PRO A 191 7.52 -21.43 18.50
N ASN A 192 7.46 -20.42 19.38
CA ASN A 192 8.17 -20.40 20.65
C ASN A 192 7.35 -19.77 21.78
N GLY A 193 7.78 -20.01 23.03
CA GLY A 193 7.20 -19.43 24.23
C GLY A 193 5.91 -20.11 24.67
N LYS A 194 5.15 -19.41 25.50
CA LYS A 194 3.87 -19.89 26.06
C LYS A 194 2.86 -18.78 26.00
N HIS A 195 1.60 -19.13 25.76
CA HIS A 195 0.53 -18.17 25.80
C HIS A 195 -0.72 -18.78 26.43
N SER A 196 -1.43 -17.98 27.24
CA SER A 196 -2.69 -18.40 27.85
C SER A 196 -3.58 -17.20 28.15
N TYR A 197 -4.88 -17.41 28.04
CA TYR A 197 -5.89 -16.41 28.34
C TYR A 197 -7.24 -17.10 28.65
N SER A 198 -8.23 -16.32 29.07
CA SER A 198 -9.60 -16.79 29.27
C SER A 198 -10.51 -16.19 28.24
N SER A 199 -11.10 -17.04 27.38
CA SER A 199 -12.20 -16.70 26.48
C SER A 199 -13.52 -16.79 27.23
N GLN A 200 -14.46 -15.90 26.94
CA GLN A 200 -15.79 -15.90 27.57
C GLN A 200 -16.59 -17.15 27.15
N ASN A 201 -16.47 -17.56 25.91
CA ASN A 201 -17.24 -18.68 25.36
C ASN A 201 -16.50 -20.02 25.43
N ALA A 202 -15.17 -20.03 25.26
CA ALA A 202 -14.38 -21.25 25.20
C ALA A 202 -13.63 -21.59 26.51
N GLY A 203 -13.73 -20.75 27.54
CA GLY A 203 -13.06 -20.96 28.83
C GLY A 203 -11.56 -20.66 28.77
N PHE A 204 -10.78 -21.36 29.65
CA PHE A 204 -9.33 -21.16 29.69
C PHE A 204 -8.63 -21.88 28.54
N ILE A 205 -7.85 -21.12 27.77
CA ILE A 205 -7.07 -21.59 26.62
C ILE A 205 -5.59 -21.40 26.92
N SER A 206 -4.75 -22.40 26.63
CA SER A 206 -3.31 -22.36 26.84
C SER A 206 -2.58 -23.20 25.81
N ILE A 207 -1.50 -22.65 25.27
CA ILE A 207 -0.54 -23.37 24.40
C ILE A 207 0.86 -23.18 24.95
N ASN A 208 1.65 -24.28 24.96
CA ASN A 208 3.09 -24.25 25.13
C ASN A 208 3.75 -24.42 23.76
N TYR A 209 4.02 -23.31 23.09
CA TYR A 209 4.63 -23.30 21.76
C TYR A 209 6.03 -23.92 21.74
N ASP A 210 6.76 -23.94 22.87
CA ASP A 210 8.09 -24.59 22.96
C ASP A 210 8.02 -26.12 22.78
N GLU A 211 6.83 -26.72 23.01
CA GLU A 211 6.60 -28.15 22.85
C GLU A 211 6.04 -28.52 21.47
N GLU A 212 5.70 -27.50 20.64
CA GLU A 212 5.17 -27.71 19.30
C GLU A 212 6.26 -28.17 18.33
N LYS A 213 5.85 -28.97 17.34
CA LYS A 213 6.70 -29.39 16.23
C LYS A 213 6.93 -28.26 15.22
N ASP A 214 7.93 -28.42 14.37
CA ASP A 214 8.18 -27.53 13.23
C ASP A 214 6.94 -27.43 12.35
N TYR A 215 6.72 -26.27 11.72
CA TYR A 215 5.71 -26.11 10.69
C TYR A 215 6.18 -26.77 9.40
N ASP A 216 5.29 -27.52 8.77
CA ASP A 216 5.52 -28.09 7.45
C ASP A 216 4.87 -27.20 6.39
N TRP A 217 5.62 -26.16 5.96
CA TRP A 217 5.15 -25.22 4.97
C TRP A 217 4.83 -25.87 3.63
N ASP A 218 5.58 -26.92 3.23
CA ASP A 218 5.34 -27.63 1.98
C ASP A 218 4.03 -28.43 2.05
N ALA A 219 3.73 -29.06 3.18
CA ALA A 219 2.44 -29.73 3.39
C ALA A 219 1.27 -28.73 3.37
N MET A 220 1.45 -27.50 3.90
CA MET A 220 0.42 -26.46 3.82
C MET A 220 0.13 -26.08 2.35
N TYR A 221 1.15 -25.88 1.53
CA TYR A 221 1.00 -25.55 0.11
C TYR A 221 0.47 -26.73 -0.73
N ALA A 222 0.71 -27.94 -0.31
CA ALA A 222 0.17 -29.14 -0.95
C ALA A 222 -1.26 -29.52 -0.48
N SER A 223 -1.88 -28.74 0.41
CA SER A 223 -3.15 -29.08 1.06
C SER A 223 -4.32 -29.26 0.08
N GLU A 224 -4.40 -28.41 -0.96
CA GLU A 224 -5.45 -28.50 -1.98
C GLU A 224 -5.32 -29.77 -2.83
N GLU A 225 -4.08 -30.20 -3.13
CA GLU A 225 -3.81 -31.42 -3.90
C GLU A 225 -4.04 -32.71 -3.06
N THR A 226 -3.63 -32.66 -1.80
CA THR A 226 -3.66 -33.81 -0.89
C THR A 226 -4.98 -33.96 -0.14
N GLY A 227 -5.77 -32.90 -0.03
CA GLY A 227 -6.94 -32.83 0.84
C GLY A 227 -6.60 -32.83 2.34
N ASN A 228 -5.33 -32.69 2.70
CA ASN A 228 -4.87 -32.61 4.09
C ASN A 228 -4.58 -31.18 4.51
N TYR A 229 -5.40 -30.65 5.40
CA TYR A 229 -5.34 -29.29 5.92
C TYR A 229 -4.87 -29.22 7.37
N ASP A 230 -4.39 -30.31 7.96
CA ASP A 230 -4.07 -30.36 9.39
C ASP A 230 -2.98 -29.38 9.81
N GLU A 231 -1.94 -29.19 8.96
CA GLU A 231 -0.90 -28.18 9.25
C GLU A 231 -1.43 -26.74 9.17
N ILE A 232 -2.33 -26.45 8.23
CA ILE A 232 -2.99 -25.13 8.16
C ILE A 232 -3.89 -24.94 9.38
N ALA A 233 -4.71 -25.94 9.73
CA ALA A 233 -5.60 -25.86 10.90
C ALA A 233 -4.80 -25.60 12.19
N ARG A 234 -3.64 -26.24 12.34
CA ARG A 234 -2.72 -26.01 13.45
C ARG A 234 -2.17 -24.57 13.44
N LEU A 235 -1.70 -24.08 12.30
CA LEU A 235 -1.18 -22.72 12.17
C LEU A 235 -2.24 -21.68 12.53
N VAL A 236 -3.43 -21.74 11.94
CA VAL A 236 -4.48 -20.75 12.20
C VAL A 236 -4.98 -20.79 13.65
N TYR A 237 -5.00 -21.97 14.28
CA TYR A 237 -5.31 -22.08 15.71
C TYR A 237 -4.22 -21.43 16.57
N HIS A 238 -2.94 -21.67 16.25
CA HIS A 238 -1.82 -21.03 16.94
C HIS A 238 -1.88 -19.50 16.80
N CYS A 239 -2.17 -18.99 15.61
CA CYS A 239 -2.39 -17.55 15.38
C CYS A 239 -3.54 -17.02 16.26
N GLY A 240 -4.69 -17.69 16.25
CA GLY A 240 -5.85 -17.28 17.05
C GLY A 240 -5.56 -17.24 18.55
N VAL A 241 -4.91 -18.28 19.09
CA VAL A 241 -4.53 -18.30 20.51
C VAL A 241 -3.58 -17.14 20.83
N SER A 242 -2.59 -16.87 19.98
CA SER A 242 -1.56 -15.83 20.21
C SER A 242 -2.13 -14.41 20.30
N VAL A 243 -3.30 -14.16 19.71
CA VAL A 243 -4.00 -12.86 19.70
C VAL A 243 -5.22 -12.82 20.62
N ASN A 244 -5.33 -13.75 21.58
CA ASN A 244 -6.46 -13.86 22.52
C ASN A 244 -7.82 -13.96 21.81
N MET A 245 -7.93 -14.82 20.81
CA MET A 245 -9.16 -14.98 20.03
C MET A 245 -10.36 -15.32 20.91
N GLU A 246 -11.39 -14.48 20.87
CA GLU A 246 -12.68 -14.81 21.45
C GLU A 246 -13.43 -15.72 20.47
N TYR A 247 -13.35 -17.03 20.73
CA TYR A 247 -13.93 -18.05 19.86
C TYR A 247 -15.45 -18.12 19.96
N GLY A 248 -16.13 -18.30 18.82
CA GLY A 248 -17.58 -18.45 18.74
C GLY A 248 -18.00 -19.31 17.55
N ILE A 249 -19.20 -19.89 17.63
CA ILE A 249 -19.75 -20.76 16.58
C ILE A 249 -20.27 -19.97 15.38
N ASP A 250 -20.76 -18.74 15.59
CA ASP A 250 -21.28 -17.86 14.56
C ASP A 250 -20.25 -16.81 14.10
N GLY A 251 -19.16 -16.65 14.85
CA GLY A 251 -18.07 -15.72 14.57
C GLY A 251 -17.05 -15.70 15.69
N SER A 252 -15.77 -15.57 15.35
CA SER A 252 -14.65 -15.42 16.28
C SER A 252 -13.95 -14.11 16.03
N GLY A 253 -13.57 -13.38 17.09
CA GLY A 253 -12.98 -12.05 16.99
C GLY A 253 -11.74 -11.86 17.85
N ALA A 254 -10.81 -11.05 17.36
CA ALA A 254 -9.64 -10.59 18.11
C ALA A 254 -9.30 -9.15 17.71
N ILE A 255 -8.48 -8.49 18.54
CA ILE A 255 -8.01 -7.13 18.27
C ILE A 255 -6.82 -7.21 17.32
N THR A 256 -6.97 -6.79 16.08
CA THR A 256 -5.94 -6.90 15.03
C THR A 256 -4.56 -6.35 15.44
N PRO A 257 -4.42 -5.20 16.10
CA PRO A 257 -3.11 -4.72 16.60
C PRO A 257 -2.32 -5.73 17.45
N LEU A 258 -2.98 -6.70 18.10
CA LEU A 258 -2.29 -7.75 18.87
C LEU A 258 -1.42 -8.66 17.99
N VAL A 259 -1.64 -8.70 16.68
CA VAL A 259 -0.79 -9.43 15.73
C VAL A 259 0.65 -8.90 15.78
N ALA A 260 0.84 -7.57 15.89
CA ALA A 260 2.16 -6.97 15.98
C ALA A 260 2.94 -7.37 17.25
N GLU A 261 2.23 -7.73 18.31
CA GLU A 261 2.83 -8.23 19.54
C GLU A 261 3.04 -9.75 19.49
N ALA A 262 2.10 -10.47 18.89
CA ALA A 262 2.08 -11.93 18.84
C ALA A 262 3.18 -12.49 17.93
N LEU A 263 3.42 -11.87 16.77
CA LEU A 263 4.43 -12.29 15.81
C LEU A 263 5.85 -12.32 16.43
N PRO A 264 6.36 -11.27 17.07
CA PRO A 264 7.64 -11.35 17.76
C PRO A 264 7.61 -12.31 18.95
N ARG A 265 6.57 -12.23 19.79
CA ARG A 265 6.49 -12.99 21.06
C ARG A 265 6.45 -14.50 20.87
N ASN A 266 5.66 -14.99 19.90
CA ASN A 266 5.38 -16.43 19.75
C ASN A 266 5.92 -17.04 18.48
N PHE A 267 6.34 -16.21 17.52
CA PHE A 267 6.78 -16.69 16.20
C PHE A 267 8.16 -16.15 15.79
N GLY A 268 8.85 -15.41 16.68
CA GLY A 268 10.23 -15.00 16.48
C GLY A 268 10.46 -14.03 15.31
N TYR A 269 9.40 -13.29 14.91
CA TYR A 269 9.56 -12.18 13.97
C TYR A 269 10.32 -11.03 14.61
N ASP A 270 10.98 -10.21 13.80
CA ASP A 270 11.73 -9.06 14.28
C ASP A 270 10.78 -7.98 14.84
N GLU A 271 10.91 -7.66 16.13
CA GLU A 271 10.10 -6.66 16.83
C GLU A 271 10.35 -5.22 16.34
N THR A 272 11.46 -4.98 15.63
CA THR A 272 11.75 -3.66 15.05
C THR A 272 11.06 -3.44 13.70
N LEU A 273 10.72 -4.52 13.01
CA LEU A 273 10.07 -4.51 11.70
C LEU A 273 8.56 -4.68 11.81
N VAL A 274 8.11 -5.64 12.62
CA VAL A 274 6.67 -5.90 12.80
C VAL A 274 6.05 -4.79 13.63
N ARG A 275 5.13 -4.06 13.03
CA ARG A 275 4.45 -2.94 13.68
C ARG A 275 3.02 -2.78 13.21
N TYR A 276 2.16 -2.35 14.12
CA TYR A 276 0.85 -1.81 13.77
C TYR A 276 0.97 -0.31 13.49
N ILE A 277 0.35 0.14 12.42
CA ILE A 277 0.20 1.56 12.12
C ILE A 277 -1.24 1.90 11.79
N ASP A 278 -1.69 3.05 12.24
CA ASP A 278 -2.95 3.65 11.80
C ASP A 278 -2.74 4.32 10.45
N LYS A 279 -3.81 4.34 9.63
CA LYS A 279 -3.78 5.03 8.36
C LYS A 279 -3.48 6.52 8.53
N PRO A 280 -2.49 7.08 7.82
CA PRO A 280 -2.22 8.51 7.81
C PRO A 280 -3.34 9.30 7.14
N ALA A 281 -3.28 10.64 7.26
CA ALA A 281 -4.34 11.55 6.82
C ALA A 281 -4.62 11.54 5.30
N THR A 282 -3.71 11.02 4.47
CA THR A 282 -3.87 10.99 3.00
C THR A 282 -3.71 9.60 2.43
N ASP A 283 -4.50 9.30 1.40
CA ASP A 283 -4.46 8.01 0.69
C ASP A 283 -3.10 7.78 0.00
N ASN A 284 -2.48 8.83 -0.54
CA ASN A 284 -1.17 8.71 -1.18
C ASN A 284 -0.09 8.28 -0.19
N ALA A 285 -0.01 8.93 0.99
CA ALA A 285 0.94 8.54 2.02
C ALA A 285 0.66 7.12 2.55
N TRP A 286 -0.63 6.72 2.60
CA TRP A 286 -1.00 5.37 2.96
C TRP A 286 -0.54 4.36 1.92
N LEU A 287 -0.82 4.64 0.66
CA LEU A 287 -0.46 3.78 -0.44
C LEU A 287 1.06 3.62 -0.58
N GLU A 288 1.85 4.69 -0.41
CA GLU A 288 3.32 4.62 -0.39
C GLU A 288 3.81 3.61 0.66
N ILE A 289 3.28 3.69 1.90
CA ILE A 289 3.66 2.77 2.99
C ILE A 289 3.29 1.32 2.66
N LEU A 290 2.10 1.10 2.10
CA LEU A 290 1.64 -0.24 1.74
C LEU A 290 2.44 -0.83 0.57
N LEU A 291 2.78 -0.01 -0.42
CA LEU A 291 3.57 -0.44 -1.57
C LEU A 291 4.99 -0.84 -1.20
N ASP A 292 5.61 -0.17 -0.23
CA ASP A 292 6.92 -0.55 0.28
C ASP A 292 6.92 -2.01 0.77
N GLU A 293 5.89 -2.45 1.49
CA GLU A 293 5.76 -3.83 1.96
C GLU A 293 5.48 -4.80 0.80
N LEU A 294 4.56 -4.45 -0.10
CA LEU A 294 4.19 -5.32 -1.23
C LEU A 294 5.36 -5.56 -2.18
N ILE A 295 6.17 -4.53 -2.46
CA ILE A 295 7.39 -4.64 -3.29
C ILE A 295 8.40 -5.58 -2.64
N LEU A 296 8.47 -5.62 -1.31
CA LEU A 296 9.31 -6.54 -0.55
C LEU A 296 8.77 -7.98 -0.53
N GLY A 297 7.62 -8.24 -1.18
CA GLY A 297 6.97 -9.55 -1.14
C GLY A 297 6.31 -9.86 0.21
N ARG A 298 5.99 -8.84 1.00
CA ARG A 298 5.35 -8.99 2.31
C ARG A 298 3.85 -8.75 2.22
N VAL A 299 3.09 -9.69 2.73
CA VAL A 299 1.64 -9.57 2.86
C VAL A 299 1.32 -8.64 4.02
N ILE A 300 0.38 -7.74 3.80
CA ILE A 300 -0.09 -6.78 4.79
C ILE A 300 -1.35 -7.32 5.45
N VAL A 301 -1.36 -7.42 6.78
CA VAL A 301 -2.56 -7.74 7.55
C VAL A 301 -3.30 -6.44 7.82
N TYR A 302 -4.38 -6.21 7.08
CA TYR A 302 -5.13 -4.96 7.09
C TYR A 302 -6.39 -5.06 7.94
N ARG A 303 -6.76 -3.99 8.60
CA ARG A 303 -8.02 -3.90 9.36
C ARG A 303 -8.86 -2.72 8.94
N GLY A 304 -10.19 -2.90 9.00
CA GLY A 304 -11.18 -1.83 9.01
C GLY A 304 -12.16 -2.03 10.16
N GLN A 305 -12.59 -0.97 10.79
CA GLN A 305 -13.54 -1.01 11.90
C GLN A 305 -14.61 0.05 11.73
N SER A 306 -15.87 -0.33 12.00
CA SER A 306 -17.01 0.57 12.13
C SER A 306 -17.51 0.62 13.58
N GLU A 307 -18.63 1.34 13.80
CA GLU A 307 -19.30 1.37 15.10
C GLU A 307 -19.79 -0.02 15.55
N ASP A 308 -20.21 -0.87 14.62
CA ASP A 308 -20.92 -2.12 14.90
C ASP A 308 -20.04 -3.37 14.71
N SER A 309 -18.99 -3.31 13.89
CA SER A 309 -18.14 -4.46 13.59
C SER A 309 -16.75 -4.05 13.12
N GLY A 310 -15.79 -4.99 13.24
CA GLY A 310 -14.45 -4.86 12.67
C GLY A 310 -14.10 -6.11 11.88
N HIS A 311 -13.36 -5.92 10.79
CA HIS A 311 -12.86 -7.01 9.95
C HIS A 311 -11.36 -6.89 9.71
N CYS A 312 -10.74 -8.05 9.48
CA CYS A 312 -9.35 -8.18 9.11
C CYS A 312 -9.26 -8.94 7.78
N TRP A 313 -8.41 -8.48 6.88
CA TRP A 313 -8.14 -9.09 5.59
C TRP A 313 -6.68 -8.85 5.19
N ASN A 314 -6.25 -9.35 4.04
CA ASN A 314 -4.90 -9.12 3.56
C ASN A 314 -4.88 -8.22 2.31
N LEU A 315 -3.83 -7.41 2.21
CA LEU A 315 -3.41 -6.81 0.95
C LEU A 315 -2.15 -7.55 0.51
N ASP A 316 -2.15 -8.07 -0.70
CA ASP A 316 -1.11 -9.00 -1.16
C ASP A 316 -0.70 -8.82 -2.62
N GLY A 317 -1.11 -7.70 -3.25
CA GLY A 317 -0.71 -7.38 -4.61
C GLY A 317 -1.00 -5.94 -5.00
N TRP A 318 -0.46 -5.51 -6.13
CA TRP A 318 -0.60 -4.17 -6.68
C TRP A 318 -0.67 -4.18 -8.20
N LYS A 319 -1.56 -3.37 -8.76
CA LYS A 319 -1.67 -3.14 -10.20
C LYS A 319 -1.49 -1.66 -10.51
N GLN A 320 -0.38 -1.33 -11.16
CA GLN A 320 0.01 0.05 -11.49
C GLN A 320 -0.96 0.70 -12.48
N SER A 321 -1.41 -0.05 -13.51
CA SER A 321 -2.26 0.47 -14.57
C SER A 321 -3.60 1.01 -14.07
N THR A 322 -4.20 0.36 -13.07
CA THR A 322 -5.48 0.73 -12.46
C THR A 322 -5.32 1.43 -11.11
N LYS A 323 -4.10 1.45 -10.54
CA LYS A 323 -3.77 1.99 -9.20
C LYS A 323 -4.65 1.35 -8.12
N THR A 324 -4.65 0.02 -8.10
CA THR A 324 -5.44 -0.79 -7.17
C THR A 324 -4.55 -1.77 -6.42
N VAL A 325 -4.90 -2.04 -5.17
CA VAL A 325 -4.30 -3.10 -4.36
C VAL A 325 -5.11 -4.39 -4.50
N HIS A 326 -4.45 -5.53 -4.57
CA HIS A 326 -5.13 -6.82 -4.49
C HIS A 326 -5.50 -7.10 -3.04
N VAL A 327 -6.75 -7.53 -2.83
CA VAL A 327 -7.35 -7.86 -1.54
C VAL A 327 -7.69 -9.32 -1.47
N ASN A 328 -7.20 -10.00 -0.43
CA ASN A 328 -7.65 -11.34 -0.05
C ASN A 328 -8.49 -11.24 1.22
N TRP A 329 -9.79 -11.51 1.10
CA TRP A 329 -10.75 -11.33 2.19
C TRP A 329 -10.69 -12.41 3.28
N GLY A 330 -9.94 -13.51 3.05
CA GLY A 330 -9.87 -14.63 3.99
C GLY A 330 -11.12 -15.51 4.01
N TRP A 331 -11.83 -15.59 2.89
CA TRP A 331 -13.09 -16.33 2.72
C TRP A 331 -13.02 -17.32 1.54
N GLY A 332 -11.93 -18.09 1.47
CA GLY A 332 -11.76 -19.13 0.45
C GLY A 332 -11.63 -18.59 -0.97
N GLY A 333 -11.15 -17.35 -1.12
CA GLY A 333 -11.00 -16.71 -2.43
C GLY A 333 -12.23 -15.94 -2.93
N TYR A 334 -13.38 -16.09 -2.29
CA TYR A 334 -14.58 -15.35 -2.69
C TYR A 334 -14.36 -13.84 -2.54
N GLY A 335 -14.71 -13.10 -3.59
CA GLY A 335 -14.59 -11.65 -3.65
C GLY A 335 -13.16 -11.11 -3.74
N ASN A 336 -12.12 -11.95 -3.74
CA ASN A 336 -10.75 -11.50 -3.95
C ASN A 336 -10.65 -10.74 -5.27
N GLY A 337 -9.83 -9.68 -5.30
CA GLY A 337 -9.69 -8.85 -6.48
C GLY A 337 -8.93 -7.57 -6.19
N TYR A 338 -8.94 -6.67 -7.15
CA TYR A 338 -8.25 -5.39 -7.11
C TYR A 338 -9.19 -4.26 -6.74
N TYR A 339 -8.84 -3.49 -5.72
CA TYR A 339 -9.68 -2.42 -5.17
C TYR A 339 -8.89 -1.13 -5.02
N LYS A 340 -9.58 -0.01 -5.18
CA LYS A 340 -9.02 1.29 -4.81
C LYS A 340 -8.83 1.37 -3.31
N ILE A 341 -7.71 1.92 -2.85
CA ILE A 341 -7.42 2.03 -1.41
C ILE A 341 -8.45 2.90 -0.68
N ASN A 342 -8.95 3.95 -1.33
CA ASN A 342 -10.02 4.79 -0.79
C ASN A 342 -11.40 4.11 -0.76
N ALA A 343 -11.58 3.02 -1.51
CA ALA A 343 -12.79 2.23 -1.46
C ALA A 343 -12.91 1.42 -0.16
N MET A 344 -11.82 1.28 0.59
CA MET A 344 -11.81 0.58 1.88
C MET A 344 -12.08 1.50 3.08
N GLU A 345 -12.59 2.72 2.84
CA GLU A 345 -12.74 3.75 3.85
C GLU A 345 -14.05 4.49 3.78
N ASP A 346 -14.51 4.96 4.95
CA ASP A 346 -15.52 6.00 5.05
C ASP A 346 -14.86 7.30 5.54
N LYS A 347 -14.75 8.31 4.67
CA LYS A 347 -14.23 9.64 5.01
C LYS A 347 -15.36 10.51 5.56
N TYR A 348 -15.62 10.42 6.86
CA TYR A 348 -16.59 11.30 7.50
C TYR A 348 -15.91 12.55 8.07
N GLN A 349 -16.01 13.70 7.37
CA GLN A 349 -15.66 15.00 7.95
C GLN A 349 -16.79 15.53 8.83
N GLY A 350 -16.61 15.49 10.14
CA GLY A 350 -17.48 16.24 11.07
C GLY A 350 -18.13 15.48 12.22
N MET A 351 -17.94 14.16 12.35
CA MET A 351 -18.23 13.43 13.58
C MET A 351 -16.97 12.68 14.06
N SER A 352 -16.73 12.75 15.37
CA SER A 352 -15.61 12.13 16.05
C SER A 352 -15.77 10.61 16.17
N PHE A 353 -15.76 9.90 15.05
CA PHE A 353 -15.64 8.46 15.04
C PHE A 353 -14.45 8.09 14.18
N PRO A 354 -13.37 7.58 14.79
CA PRO A 354 -12.28 7.03 14.04
C PRO A 354 -12.75 5.71 13.44
N TYR A 355 -13.08 5.69 12.16
CA TYR A 355 -13.03 4.44 11.42
C TYR A 355 -11.55 4.09 11.31
N ASP A 356 -11.11 3.22 12.22
CA ASP A 356 -9.70 2.86 12.35
C ASP A 356 -9.32 1.90 11.24
N ASN A 357 -8.92 2.43 10.09
CA ASN A 357 -8.12 1.67 9.16
C ASN A 357 -6.68 1.63 9.66
N GLY A 358 -6.12 0.46 9.64
CA GLY A 358 -4.75 0.25 10.06
C GLY A 358 -4.18 -1.04 9.46
N ALA A 359 -2.89 -1.23 9.62
CA ALA A 359 -2.20 -2.36 9.07
C ALA A 359 -1.08 -2.87 9.98
N ILE A 360 -0.85 -4.18 9.94
CA ILE A 360 0.36 -4.81 10.43
C ILE A 360 1.31 -4.90 9.25
N LEU A 361 2.48 -4.33 9.41
CA LEU A 361 3.58 -4.31 8.46
C LEU A 361 4.76 -5.14 8.99
N GLY A 362 5.71 -5.45 8.10
CA GLY A 362 6.93 -6.16 8.46
C GLY A 362 6.75 -7.67 8.61
N VAL A 363 5.67 -8.26 8.09
CA VAL A 363 5.42 -9.70 8.19
C VAL A 363 6.19 -10.42 7.10
N GLY A 364 7.48 -10.68 7.34
CA GLY A 364 8.39 -11.37 6.43
C GLY A 364 9.41 -12.21 7.18
N ALA A 365 9.97 -13.23 6.51
CA ALA A 365 11.15 -13.91 7.04
C ALA A 365 12.33 -12.93 7.10
N PRO A 366 13.23 -13.06 8.08
CA PRO A 366 14.49 -12.32 8.06
C PRO A 366 15.20 -12.51 6.72
N THR A 367 15.65 -11.42 6.13
CA THR A 367 16.34 -11.46 4.84
C THR A 367 17.68 -10.73 4.91
N THR A 368 18.68 -11.31 4.26
CA THR A 368 19.99 -10.67 4.04
C THR A 368 20.08 -10.03 2.65
N ALA A 369 19.02 -10.16 1.83
CA ALA A 369 18.95 -9.54 0.52
C ALA A 369 18.75 -8.02 0.64
N PRO A 370 19.44 -7.20 -0.16
CA PRO A 370 19.05 -5.81 -0.34
C PRO A 370 17.65 -5.74 -0.95
N TYR A 371 16.81 -4.82 -0.47
CA TYR A 371 15.43 -4.67 -0.94
C TYR A 371 15.08 -3.26 -1.41
N GLY A 372 16.03 -2.35 -1.34
CA GLY A 372 15.84 -0.99 -1.83
C GLY A 372 17.14 -0.28 -2.15
N ILE A 373 17.09 0.63 -3.12
CA ILE A 373 18.19 1.55 -3.44
C ILE A 373 17.56 2.92 -3.60
N ASN A 374 18.06 3.93 -2.90
CA ASN A 374 17.66 5.31 -3.06
C ASN A 374 18.86 6.19 -3.38
N LEU A 375 18.61 7.25 -4.14
CA LEU A 375 19.55 8.34 -4.35
C LEU A 375 19.08 9.56 -3.58
N SER A 376 19.98 10.24 -2.89
CA SER A 376 19.65 11.47 -2.17
C SER A 376 19.13 12.58 -3.10
N THR A 377 19.46 12.52 -4.39
CA THR A 377 18.87 13.34 -5.47
C THR A 377 19.01 12.66 -6.82
N THR A 378 18.06 12.93 -7.72
CA THR A 378 18.12 12.56 -9.14
C THR A 378 18.31 13.78 -10.04
N LYS A 379 18.60 14.97 -9.48
CA LYS A 379 18.87 16.21 -10.22
C LYS A 379 20.37 16.49 -10.20
N PHE A 380 21.03 16.45 -11.36
CA PHE A 380 22.47 16.66 -11.48
C PHE A 380 22.76 17.89 -12.31
N VAL A 381 23.76 18.69 -11.90
CA VAL A 381 24.12 19.95 -12.53
C VAL A 381 24.89 19.70 -13.82
N LEU A 382 24.43 20.31 -14.91
CA LEU A 382 25.11 20.32 -16.20
C LEU A 382 26.54 20.88 -16.04
N GLY A 383 27.53 20.19 -16.57
CA GLY A 383 28.93 20.61 -16.52
C GLY A 383 29.68 20.17 -15.26
N THR A 384 29.03 19.49 -14.29
CA THR A 384 29.74 18.90 -13.15
C THR A 384 30.86 17.98 -13.64
N GLU A 385 32.08 18.18 -13.14
CA GLU A 385 33.27 17.42 -13.54
C GLU A 385 33.21 15.95 -13.07
N ALA A 386 33.95 15.11 -13.74
CA ALA A 386 34.09 13.69 -13.37
C ALA A 386 34.67 13.56 -11.94
N GLY A 387 34.20 12.55 -11.20
CA GLY A 387 34.64 12.24 -9.84
C GLY A 387 34.03 13.12 -8.73
N VAL A 388 33.23 14.14 -9.09
CA VAL A 388 32.49 14.92 -8.10
C VAL A 388 31.27 14.11 -7.62
N ALA A 389 31.05 14.09 -6.30
CA ALA A 389 29.88 13.42 -5.70
C ALA A 389 28.59 14.10 -6.14
N LEU A 390 27.65 13.30 -6.66
CA LEU A 390 26.37 13.75 -7.21
C LEU A 390 25.20 13.45 -6.26
N ALA A 391 25.22 12.29 -5.62
CA ALA A 391 24.20 11.83 -4.71
C ALA A 391 24.76 10.80 -3.74
N ASP A 392 24.17 10.69 -2.55
CA ASP A 392 24.39 9.53 -1.69
C ASP A 392 23.57 8.35 -2.21
N VAL A 393 24.16 7.14 -2.18
CA VAL A 393 23.47 5.89 -2.52
C VAL A 393 23.11 5.20 -1.20
N VAL A 394 21.82 5.12 -0.91
CA VAL A 394 21.29 4.49 0.30
C VAL A 394 20.72 3.13 -0.09
N VAL A 395 21.23 2.07 0.50
CA VAL A 395 20.74 0.70 0.32
C VAL A 395 19.91 0.32 1.53
N ALA A 396 18.69 -0.17 1.29
CA ALA A 396 17.88 -0.78 2.32
C ALA A 396 18.17 -2.28 2.37
N CYS A 397 18.56 -2.77 3.54
CA CYS A 397 18.86 -4.16 3.84
C CYS A 397 18.66 -4.39 5.33
N GLU A 398 18.15 -5.56 5.73
CA GLU A 398 17.98 -5.93 7.13
C GLU A 398 19.28 -6.47 7.78
N ASP A 399 20.26 -6.82 6.96
CA ASP A 399 21.58 -7.25 7.42
C ASP A 399 22.44 -6.01 7.71
N GLU A 400 22.59 -5.68 9.00
CA GLU A 400 23.40 -4.54 9.45
C GLU A 400 24.91 -4.72 9.18
N GLU A 401 25.35 -5.98 8.97
CA GLU A 401 26.74 -6.32 8.66
C GLU A 401 27.00 -6.45 7.14
N ALA A 402 25.99 -6.09 6.32
CA ALA A 402 26.08 -6.24 4.87
C ALA A 402 27.14 -5.33 4.25
N GLU A 403 28.05 -5.92 3.51
CA GLU A 403 28.91 -5.22 2.57
C GLU A 403 28.30 -5.25 1.17
N PHE A 404 28.28 -4.12 0.47
CA PHE A 404 27.61 -4.01 -0.82
C PHE A 404 28.57 -3.88 -2.00
N VAL A 405 28.29 -4.66 -3.03
CA VAL A 405 28.93 -4.52 -4.35
C VAL A 405 27.92 -3.88 -5.31
N TYR A 406 28.36 -2.86 -6.04
CA TYR A 406 27.53 -2.10 -6.97
C TYR A 406 27.91 -2.37 -8.42
N GLU A 407 26.92 -2.63 -9.26
CA GLU A 407 27.01 -2.69 -10.72
C GLU A 407 26.06 -1.64 -11.31
N LEU A 408 26.60 -0.78 -12.19
CA LEU A 408 25.81 0.32 -12.78
C LEU A 408 25.69 0.15 -14.28
N PHE A 409 24.48 0.32 -14.78
CA PHE A 409 24.16 0.14 -16.19
C PHE A 409 23.39 1.32 -16.73
N GLY A 410 23.56 1.59 -18.03
CA GLY A 410 22.66 2.41 -18.83
C GLY A 410 21.49 1.58 -19.39
N PRO A 411 20.62 2.19 -20.23
CA PRO A 411 19.43 1.52 -20.74
C PRO A 411 19.75 0.27 -21.57
N LYS A 412 18.85 -0.70 -21.55
CA LYS A 412 18.90 -1.88 -22.44
C LYS A 412 18.71 -1.46 -23.88
N ASN A 413 19.52 -2.00 -24.76
CA ASN A 413 19.35 -1.85 -26.21
C ASN A 413 18.22 -2.78 -26.74
N LEU A 414 17.90 -2.69 -28.01
CA LEU A 414 16.85 -3.50 -28.66
C LEU A 414 17.08 -5.03 -28.58
N SER A 415 18.31 -5.47 -28.29
CA SER A 415 18.64 -6.88 -28.05
C SER A 415 18.60 -7.27 -26.57
N GLY A 416 18.12 -6.39 -25.68
CA GLY A 416 18.01 -6.62 -24.23
C GLY A 416 19.33 -6.50 -23.46
N LYS A 417 20.42 -6.08 -24.09
CA LYS A 417 21.73 -5.92 -23.44
C LYS A 417 21.88 -4.53 -22.86
N TYR A 418 22.34 -4.44 -21.63
CA TYR A 418 22.66 -3.16 -20.96
C TYR A 418 23.77 -2.39 -21.70
N SER A 419 23.63 -1.09 -21.78
CA SER A 419 24.70 -0.18 -22.17
C SER A 419 25.58 0.18 -20.97
N THR A 420 26.77 0.72 -21.23
CA THR A 420 27.68 1.17 -20.16
C THR A 420 27.12 2.43 -19.50
N SER A 421 27.08 2.46 -18.18
CA SER A 421 26.73 3.64 -17.40
C SER A 421 27.90 4.65 -17.39
N PRO A 422 27.64 5.96 -17.45
CA PRO A 422 28.64 6.99 -17.19
C PRO A 422 28.84 7.27 -15.70
N TYR A 423 28.23 6.46 -14.80
CA TYR A 423 28.29 6.61 -13.36
C TYR A 423 28.95 5.41 -12.70
N GLU A 424 29.51 5.64 -11.51
CA GLU A 424 30.04 4.63 -10.59
C GLU A 424 29.70 5.00 -9.14
N VAL A 425 29.78 4.05 -8.21
CA VAL A 425 29.64 4.30 -6.77
C VAL A 425 31.01 4.22 -6.12
N VAL A 426 31.40 5.29 -5.44
CA VAL A 426 32.65 5.40 -4.69
C VAL A 426 32.32 5.84 -3.26
N ASP A 427 32.69 5.04 -2.28
CA ASP A 427 32.44 5.30 -0.85
C ASP A 427 30.97 5.65 -0.55
N GLY A 428 30.02 4.89 -1.13
CA GLY A 428 28.57 5.08 -0.94
C GLY A 428 28.00 6.31 -1.67
N LYS A 429 28.80 6.99 -2.50
CA LYS A 429 28.37 8.15 -3.29
C LYS A 429 28.36 7.84 -4.77
N LEU A 430 27.32 8.27 -5.44
CA LEU A 430 27.24 8.24 -6.89
C LEU A 430 28.13 9.35 -7.45
N VAL A 431 29.05 9.00 -8.32
CA VAL A 431 29.90 9.93 -9.05
C VAL A 431 29.78 9.69 -10.56
N SER A 432 30.08 10.69 -11.37
CA SER A 432 30.16 10.50 -12.82
C SER A 432 31.60 10.23 -13.25
N THR A 433 31.79 9.28 -14.18
CA THR A 433 33.09 9.01 -14.79
C THR A 433 33.48 10.02 -15.89
N LYS A 434 32.58 10.94 -16.24
CA LYS A 434 32.73 11.97 -17.27
C LYS A 434 32.02 13.26 -16.84
N THR A 435 32.41 14.39 -17.39
CA THR A 435 31.69 15.67 -17.20
C THR A 435 30.21 15.49 -17.59
N ILE A 436 29.30 15.91 -16.72
CA ILE A 436 27.84 15.79 -16.92
C ILE A 436 27.42 16.60 -18.15
N ALA A 437 26.77 15.93 -19.09
CA ALA A 437 26.22 16.52 -20.31
C ALA A 437 24.72 16.25 -20.43
N ASP A 438 23.99 17.15 -21.08
CA ASP A 438 22.57 16.94 -21.39
C ASP A 438 22.43 15.94 -22.56
N SER A 439 22.55 14.66 -22.22
CA SER A 439 22.38 13.56 -23.16
C SER A 439 21.69 12.37 -22.51
N ASN A 440 21.06 11.52 -23.32
CA ASN A 440 20.33 10.34 -22.85
C ASN A 440 21.22 9.38 -22.02
N ALA A 441 22.54 9.36 -22.25
CA ALA A 441 23.46 8.53 -21.48
C ALA A 441 23.50 8.92 -19.98
N PHE A 442 23.28 10.19 -19.66
CA PHE A 442 23.26 10.69 -18.28
C PHE A 442 21.84 10.71 -17.67
N LYS A 443 20.79 10.61 -18.48
CA LYS A 443 19.39 10.68 -18.01
C LYS A 443 18.84 9.36 -17.52
N PHE A 444 19.58 8.27 -17.67
CA PHE A 444 19.11 6.94 -17.34
C PHE A 444 20.20 6.16 -16.59
N LEU A 445 19.86 5.62 -15.46
CA LEU A 445 20.76 4.85 -14.59
C LEU A 445 20.03 3.64 -14.02
N ILE A 446 20.64 2.48 -14.13
CA ILE A 446 20.25 1.29 -13.37
C ILE A 446 21.38 0.99 -12.39
N ILE A 447 21.01 0.82 -11.12
CA ILE A 447 21.93 0.37 -10.07
C ILE A 447 21.48 -1.02 -9.64
N LYS A 448 22.39 -1.99 -9.71
CA LYS A 448 22.27 -3.28 -9.06
C LYS A 448 23.20 -3.30 -7.87
N VAL A 449 22.66 -3.62 -6.70
CA VAL A 449 23.41 -3.83 -5.46
C VAL A 449 23.38 -5.30 -5.08
N THR A 450 24.49 -5.85 -4.66
CA THR A 450 24.63 -7.24 -4.20
C THR A 450 25.21 -7.23 -2.79
N ASN A 451 24.57 -7.93 -1.85
CA ASN A 451 25.17 -8.23 -0.55
C ASN A 451 26.36 -9.18 -0.78
N ALA A 452 27.56 -8.72 -0.49
CA ALA A 452 28.79 -9.47 -0.73
C ALA A 452 28.87 -10.75 0.12
N ASN A 453 28.19 -10.77 1.27
CA ASN A 453 28.22 -11.90 2.20
C ASN A 453 27.35 -13.06 1.72
N THR A 454 26.22 -12.77 1.05
CA THR A 454 25.23 -13.78 0.66
C THR A 454 25.09 -13.97 -0.84
N GLY A 455 25.51 -12.99 -1.64
CA GLY A 455 25.35 -12.99 -3.10
C GLY A 455 23.94 -12.57 -3.59
N GLU A 456 23.03 -12.27 -2.67
CA GLU A 456 21.68 -11.81 -3.00
C GLU A 456 21.72 -10.37 -3.51
N SER A 457 20.85 -10.02 -4.44
CA SER A 457 20.93 -8.73 -5.11
C SER A 457 19.56 -8.10 -5.38
N TYR A 458 19.56 -6.76 -5.48
CA TYR A 458 18.42 -5.94 -5.86
C TYR A 458 18.83 -4.96 -6.97
N GLU A 459 17.93 -4.69 -7.92
CA GLU A 459 18.16 -3.78 -9.05
C GLU A 459 17.08 -2.69 -9.07
N ARG A 460 17.48 -1.41 -9.25
CA ARG A 460 16.57 -0.29 -9.42
C ARG A 460 16.99 0.63 -10.56
N GLN A 461 15.99 1.10 -11.33
CA GLN A 461 16.14 2.09 -12.38
C GLN A 461 15.85 3.51 -11.85
N PHE A 462 16.65 4.47 -12.29
CA PHE A 462 16.48 5.89 -11.99
C PHE A 462 16.42 6.71 -13.27
N THR A 463 15.55 7.71 -13.30
CA THR A 463 15.54 8.77 -14.30
C THR A 463 16.23 9.99 -13.71
N ILE A 464 17.33 10.42 -14.35
CA ILE A 464 18.14 11.55 -13.91
C ILE A 464 17.73 12.80 -14.67
N GLN A 465 17.50 13.88 -13.94
CA GLN A 465 17.24 15.22 -14.51
C GLN A 465 18.55 16.00 -14.58
N ILE A 466 18.95 16.44 -15.77
CA ILE A 466 20.11 17.32 -15.94
C ILE A 466 19.61 18.77 -15.90
N VAL A 467 20.09 19.54 -14.93
CA VAL A 467 19.63 20.90 -14.65
C VAL A 467 20.77 21.91 -14.82
N ALA A 468 20.43 23.17 -15.13
CA ALA A 468 21.43 24.25 -15.16
C ALA A 468 21.96 24.57 -13.76
N ASP A 469 23.18 25.09 -13.68
CA ASP A 469 23.75 25.53 -12.41
C ASP A 469 22.84 26.55 -11.71
N GLY A 470 22.63 26.36 -10.40
CA GLY A 470 21.69 27.16 -9.59
C GLY A 470 20.22 26.67 -9.60
N ALA A 471 19.88 25.63 -10.37
CA ALA A 471 18.52 25.05 -10.43
C ALA A 471 18.29 23.87 -9.46
N VAL A 472 19.28 23.46 -8.68
CA VAL A 472 19.17 22.36 -7.71
C VAL A 472 18.58 22.91 -6.41
N GLU A 473 17.30 22.64 -6.16
CA GLU A 473 16.79 22.70 -4.78
C GLU A 473 17.52 21.65 -3.94
N SER A 474 17.92 22.03 -2.71
CA SER A 474 18.68 21.10 -1.87
C SER A 474 17.86 19.85 -1.58
N VAL A 475 18.51 18.70 -1.58
CA VAL A 475 17.95 17.37 -1.28
C VAL A 475 17.21 17.37 0.05
N MET A 476 17.72 18.10 1.04
CA MET A 476 17.09 18.25 2.35
C MET A 476 15.69 18.88 2.27
N SER A 477 15.44 19.77 1.30
CA SER A 477 14.12 20.40 1.11
C SER A 477 13.06 19.39 0.66
N ASN A 478 13.42 18.39 -0.16
CA ASN A 478 12.47 17.40 -0.65
C ASN A 478 12.17 16.31 0.39
N ALA A 479 13.16 15.93 1.19
CA ALA A 479 13.02 14.93 2.23
C ALA A 479 12.42 15.49 3.54
N MET A 480 12.52 16.81 3.77
CA MET A 480 11.96 17.49 4.93
C MET A 480 10.46 17.70 4.77
N ARG A 481 9.68 17.44 5.81
CA ARG A 481 8.24 17.74 5.87
C ARG A 481 7.94 18.76 6.95
N VAL A 482 6.97 19.63 6.68
CA VAL A 482 6.50 20.67 7.61
C VAL A 482 4.97 20.69 7.58
N TYR A 483 4.35 20.36 8.69
CA TYR A 483 2.90 20.33 8.79
C TYR A 483 2.39 20.73 10.18
N PRO A 484 1.13 21.24 10.26
CA PRO A 484 0.28 21.57 9.13
C PRO A 484 0.86 22.74 8.32
N SER A 485 0.59 22.78 7.01
CA SER A 485 1.01 23.91 6.16
C SER A 485 0.37 25.24 6.55
N VAL A 486 -0.73 25.19 7.32
CA VAL A 486 -1.40 26.34 7.94
C VAL A 486 -1.54 26.07 9.44
N ALA A 487 -0.69 26.67 10.25
CA ALA A 487 -0.57 26.44 11.69
C ALA A 487 -1.14 27.58 12.53
N ALA A 488 -1.77 27.24 13.66
CA ALA A 488 -2.15 28.20 14.70
C ALA A 488 -1.03 28.34 15.74
N ASP A 489 -0.66 27.26 16.43
CA ASP A 489 0.25 27.32 17.57
C ASP A 489 1.50 26.45 17.42
N VAL A 490 1.42 25.35 16.67
CA VAL A 490 2.50 24.38 16.53
C VAL A 490 2.67 23.99 15.06
N VAL A 491 3.95 23.88 14.65
CA VAL A 491 4.37 23.29 13.39
C VAL A 491 5.24 22.09 13.71
N THR A 492 4.94 20.94 13.12
CA THR A 492 5.78 19.75 13.19
C THR A 492 6.77 19.78 12.03
N ILE A 493 8.04 19.56 12.34
CA ILE A 493 9.13 19.43 11.37
C ILE A 493 9.60 17.97 11.40
N GLU A 494 9.44 17.27 10.29
CA GLU A 494 10.10 15.99 10.06
C GLU A 494 11.35 16.21 9.22
N VAL A 495 12.48 15.71 9.71
CA VAL A 495 13.79 15.86 9.06
C VAL A 495 14.32 14.50 8.62
N PRO A 496 15.03 14.45 7.49
CA PRO A 496 15.57 13.18 6.97
C PRO A 496 16.72 12.62 7.81
N VAL A 497 17.38 13.48 8.58
CA VAL A 497 18.52 13.12 9.44
C VAL A 497 18.32 13.80 10.80
N VAL A 498 18.54 13.04 11.88
CA VAL A 498 18.44 13.58 13.26
C VAL A 498 19.60 14.49 13.56
N GLY A 499 19.31 15.59 14.25
CA GLY A 499 20.27 16.63 14.60
C GLY A 499 20.21 17.82 13.63
N GLY A 500 21.02 18.83 13.88
CA GLY A 500 21.00 20.07 13.14
C GLY A 500 20.10 21.14 13.75
N SER A 501 20.04 22.30 13.12
CA SER A 501 19.30 23.45 13.60
C SER A 501 18.22 23.91 12.63
N TYR A 502 17.17 24.56 13.15
CA TYR A 502 16.20 25.24 12.30
C TYR A 502 16.20 26.74 12.55
N ALA A 503 15.82 27.49 11.53
CA ALA A 503 15.52 28.90 11.62
C ALA A 503 14.24 29.24 10.85
N ILE A 504 13.39 30.08 11.42
CA ILE A 504 12.19 30.61 10.78
C ILE A 504 12.41 32.04 10.40
N TYR A 505 12.13 32.38 9.15
CA TYR A 505 12.26 33.72 8.59
C TYR A 505 10.89 34.24 8.15
N SER A 506 10.70 35.56 8.33
CA SER A 506 9.60 36.26 7.65
C SER A 506 9.86 36.31 6.13
N VAL A 507 8.83 36.61 5.35
CA VAL A 507 8.99 36.82 3.89
C VAL A 507 9.90 38.03 3.55
N ALA A 508 10.13 38.91 4.51
CA ALA A 508 11.11 40.03 4.38
C ALA A 508 12.56 39.60 4.67
N GLY A 509 12.80 38.31 4.97
CA GLY A 509 14.13 37.77 5.26
C GLY A 509 14.62 37.95 6.70
N ALA A 510 13.81 38.49 7.61
CA ALA A 510 14.19 38.62 9.02
C ALA A 510 13.99 37.26 9.73
N GLN A 511 15.03 36.79 10.44
CA GLN A 511 14.94 35.65 11.31
C GLN A 511 14.07 35.98 12.53
N VAL A 512 13.01 35.19 12.75
CA VAL A 512 12.04 35.42 13.83
C VAL A 512 12.11 34.37 14.92
N GLN A 513 12.62 33.18 14.62
CA GLN A 513 12.81 32.10 15.57
C GLN A 513 13.91 31.15 15.09
N ALA A 514 14.59 30.45 16.01
CA ALA A 514 15.53 29.39 15.71
C ALA A 514 15.63 28.41 16.88
N GLY A 515 16.15 27.22 16.63
CA GLY A 515 16.38 26.17 17.62
C GLY A 515 17.09 24.96 17.03
N GLU A 516 17.28 23.91 17.86
CA GLU A 516 17.86 22.64 17.47
C GLU A 516 16.78 21.59 17.24
N LEU A 517 17.07 20.62 16.37
CA LEU A 517 16.21 19.46 16.08
C LEU A 517 16.95 18.19 16.50
N ASP A 518 16.49 17.54 17.56
CA ASP A 518 17.12 16.40 18.21
C ASP A 518 16.41 15.06 17.96
N ALA A 519 15.34 15.07 17.17
CA ALA A 519 14.56 13.92 16.77
C ALA A 519 14.21 13.99 15.27
N TYR A 520 13.78 12.86 14.68
CA TYR A 520 13.25 12.85 13.30
C TYR A 520 11.96 13.69 13.16
N LYS A 521 11.19 13.79 14.24
CA LYS A 521 9.95 14.56 14.31
C LYS A 521 10.02 15.51 15.50
N ASN A 522 9.89 16.82 15.24
CA ASN A 522 10.03 17.86 16.23
C ASN A 522 8.85 18.84 16.17
N ASP A 523 8.18 19.06 17.28
CA ASP A 523 7.10 20.03 17.40
C ASP A 523 7.66 21.41 17.79
N VAL A 524 7.47 22.39 16.94
CA VAL A 524 7.94 23.77 17.14
C VAL A 524 6.76 24.67 17.44
N ASN A 525 6.78 25.29 18.62
CA ASN A 525 5.75 26.26 19.01
C ASN A 525 5.96 27.57 18.23
N VAL A 526 4.95 27.98 17.46
CA VAL A 526 4.90 29.19 16.65
C VAL A 526 3.80 30.15 17.08
N SER A 527 3.19 29.94 18.26
CA SER A 527 2.07 30.73 18.78
C SER A 527 2.40 32.24 18.94
N THR A 528 3.68 32.58 19.13
CA THR A 528 4.17 33.96 19.28
C THR A 528 4.39 34.68 17.97
N LEU A 529 4.36 33.99 16.84
CA LEU A 529 4.52 34.59 15.53
C LEU A 529 3.22 35.30 15.10
N ALA A 530 3.38 36.43 14.43
CA ALA A 530 2.25 37.12 13.83
C ALA A 530 1.65 36.33 12.67
N ALA A 531 0.38 36.56 12.35
CA ALA A 531 -0.23 35.93 11.19
C ALA A 531 0.50 36.30 9.90
N GLY A 532 0.85 35.34 9.06
CA GLY A 532 1.62 35.55 7.83
C GLY A 532 2.29 34.30 7.30
N THR A 533 2.95 34.44 6.17
CA THR A 533 3.76 33.37 5.56
C THR A 533 5.19 33.40 6.09
N TYR A 534 5.72 32.24 6.41
CA TYR A 534 7.07 32.08 6.94
C TYR A 534 7.85 31.05 6.12
N ILE A 535 9.17 31.25 6.08
CA ILE A 535 10.14 30.34 5.48
C ILE A 535 10.85 29.65 6.63
N LEU A 536 10.79 28.32 6.68
CA LEU A 536 11.50 27.48 7.63
C LEU A 536 12.72 26.89 6.93
N GLN A 537 13.89 27.12 7.49
CA GLN A 537 15.15 26.55 7.05
C GLN A 537 15.65 25.55 8.09
N TYR A 538 16.03 24.36 7.65
CA TYR A 538 16.73 23.35 8.43
C TYR A 538 18.16 23.25 7.93
N VAL A 539 19.13 23.24 8.84
CA VAL A 539 20.57 23.17 8.53
C VAL A 539 21.17 21.97 9.26
N HIS A 540 21.77 21.08 8.50
CA HIS A 540 22.54 19.93 8.96
C HIS A 540 23.86 19.85 8.20
N ASN A 541 24.83 19.04 8.68
CA ASN A 541 26.10 18.86 8.00
C ASN A 541 25.97 18.34 6.56
N ASP A 542 24.89 17.59 6.29
CA ASP A 542 24.60 17.00 4.99
C ASP A 542 23.83 17.93 4.03
N GLY A 543 23.44 19.13 4.48
CA GLY A 543 22.80 20.11 3.62
C GLY A 543 21.78 21.02 4.31
N VAL A 544 21.04 21.76 3.50
CA VAL A 544 20.04 22.74 3.94
C VAL A 544 18.69 22.38 3.34
N GLY A 545 17.66 22.23 4.18
CA GLY A 545 16.26 22.06 3.79
C GLY A 545 15.48 23.37 3.95
N VAL A 546 14.56 23.66 3.02
CA VAL A 546 13.71 24.86 3.08
C VAL A 546 12.26 24.48 2.78
N LYS A 547 11.34 24.89 3.65
CA LYS A 547 9.89 24.75 3.47
C LYS A 547 9.18 26.04 3.87
N THR A 548 7.94 26.19 3.45
CA THR A 548 7.10 27.32 3.86
C THR A 548 5.89 26.83 4.64
N PHE A 549 5.40 27.66 5.56
CA PHE A 549 4.12 27.46 6.23
C PHE A 549 3.42 28.81 6.45
N ILE A 550 2.12 28.75 6.72
CA ILE A 550 1.29 29.92 7.00
C ILE A 550 0.90 29.89 8.49
N LYS A 551 1.20 30.96 9.21
CA LYS A 551 0.71 31.22 10.57
C LYS A 551 -0.64 31.91 10.50
N LYS A 552 -1.66 31.35 11.16
CA LYS A 552 -2.98 31.97 11.35
C LYS A 552 -2.99 33.02 12.45
#